data_e67e88868e76901aa95349213ed62304
#
_entry.id   e67e88868e76901aa95349213ed62304
#
_cell.length_a   1.000
_cell.length_b   1.000
_cell.length_c   1.000
_cell.angle_alpha   90.00
_cell.angle_beta   90.00
_cell.angle_gamma   90.00
#
_symmetry.space_group_name_H-M   'P 1'
#
loop_
_entity.id
_entity.type
_entity.pdbx_description
1 polymer ?
#
loop_
_entity_poly.entity_id
_entity_poly.type
_entity_poly.pdbx_seq_one_letter_code
_entity_poly.pdbx_strand_id
1 'polypeptide(L)'
;GSFALYRVGTVTEKDGDYSFITAGTGFSAFSGSLDKLDAALAQKLKDYADSQKLQPVASAKNSGGKAVFSKVTPGLYLVVQTQRCTGYELLSPFLVSVPMNEDGHYRYDIDAAGKFKPTPKPDTPDKPNTPGSHLPQTGQLNWPVPVLAGAGLVLFALGWWLCFGQRKRHET
;
A
#
# COMPACT_ATOMS: atom_id res chain seq x y z
N GLY A 1 9.11 15.50 -7.02
CA GLY A 1 8.49 15.70 -5.72
C GLY A 1 9.46 16.24 -4.69
N SER A 2 8.93 16.83 -3.63
CA SER A 2 9.73 17.37 -2.53
C SER A 2 9.22 16.84 -1.20
N PHE A 3 10.11 16.69 -0.23
CA PHE A 3 9.82 16.19 1.09
C PHE A 3 10.38 17.15 2.15
N ALA A 4 9.67 17.27 3.26
CA ALA A 4 10.07 17.99 4.44
C ALA A 4 10.22 17.03 5.62
N LEU A 5 11.22 17.27 6.45
CA LEU A 5 11.52 16.51 7.64
C LEU A 5 11.30 17.39 8.86
N TYR A 6 10.45 16.96 9.77
CA TYR A 6 10.18 17.66 11.03
C TYR A 6 10.67 16.81 12.19
N ARG A 7 11.45 17.40 13.10
CA ARG A 7 11.87 16.70 14.32
C ARG A 7 10.74 16.74 15.34
N VAL A 8 10.11 15.59 15.57
CA VAL A 8 8.99 15.43 16.51
C VAL A 8 9.49 15.24 17.93
N GLY A 9 10.53 14.42 18.10
CA GLY A 9 11.02 14.07 19.42
C GLY A 9 12.52 13.84 19.46
N THR A 10 13.07 13.97 20.65
CA THR A 10 14.43 13.57 20.99
C THR A 10 14.41 12.17 21.59
N VAL A 11 15.47 11.41 21.36
CA VAL A 11 15.65 10.10 21.98
C VAL A 11 16.05 10.28 23.43
N THR A 12 15.38 9.57 24.33
CA THR A 12 15.81 9.38 25.71
C THR A 12 15.98 7.90 25.99
N GLU A 13 17.04 7.54 26.67
CA GLU A 13 17.31 6.19 27.13
C GLU A 13 16.99 6.11 28.61
N LYS A 14 16.21 5.11 29.01
CA LYS A 14 15.95 4.78 30.39
C LYS A 14 15.93 3.26 30.54
N ASP A 15 16.81 2.74 31.40
CA ASP A 15 16.91 1.30 31.70
C ASP A 15 17.14 0.39 30.46
N GLY A 16 17.82 0.91 29.45
CA GLY A 16 18.06 0.21 28.17
C GLY A 16 16.94 0.37 27.14
N ASP A 17 15.81 0.96 27.52
CA ASP A 17 14.71 1.25 26.61
C ASP A 17 14.81 2.68 26.06
N TYR A 18 14.59 2.81 24.74
CA TYR A 18 14.56 4.09 24.07
C TYR A 18 13.13 4.60 23.97
N SER A 19 12.92 5.81 24.43
CA SER A 19 11.65 6.53 24.29
C SER A 19 11.86 7.88 23.61
N PHE A 20 10.78 8.46 23.10
CA PHE A 20 10.80 9.75 22.43
C PHE A 20 10.06 10.79 23.27
N ILE A 21 10.69 11.93 23.46
CA ILE A 21 10.05 13.07 24.13
C ILE A 21 10.02 14.26 23.18
N THR A 22 8.91 15.01 23.19
CA THR A 22 8.72 16.20 22.35
C THR A 22 9.43 17.44 22.90
N ALA A 23 9.93 17.39 24.13
CA ALA A 23 10.62 18.51 24.76
C ALA A 23 11.80 19.00 23.91
N GLY A 24 11.91 20.29 23.75
CA GLY A 24 12.97 20.94 22.95
C GLY A 24 12.76 20.85 21.43
N THR A 25 11.59 20.42 20.98
CA THR A 25 11.20 20.44 19.57
C THR A 25 10.02 21.39 19.33
N GLY A 26 9.70 21.66 18.06
CA GLY A 26 8.49 22.40 17.70
C GLY A 26 7.18 21.73 18.13
N PHE A 27 7.23 20.47 18.54
CA PHE A 27 6.10 19.68 19.03
C PHE A 27 6.00 19.62 20.55
N SER A 28 6.73 20.45 21.30
CA SER A 28 6.74 20.42 22.77
C SER A 28 5.37 20.64 23.40
N ALA A 29 4.47 21.36 22.74
CA ALA A 29 3.09 21.58 23.19
C ALA A 29 2.08 20.56 22.58
N PHE A 30 2.55 19.57 21.85
CA PHE A 30 1.69 18.51 21.34
C PHE A 30 1.29 17.57 22.49
N SER A 31 -0.01 17.43 22.73
CA SER A 31 -0.56 16.66 23.87
C SER A 31 -0.83 15.18 23.57
N GLY A 32 -0.48 14.69 22.37
CA GLY A 32 -0.66 13.30 21.99
C GLY A 32 0.45 12.39 22.51
N SER A 33 0.11 11.11 22.78
CA SER A 33 1.13 10.09 23.13
C SER A 33 1.94 9.69 21.90
N LEU A 34 3.23 9.42 22.10
CA LEU A 34 4.15 8.88 21.10
C LEU A 34 4.35 7.35 21.23
N ASP A 35 3.51 6.65 22.00
CA ASP A 35 3.66 5.22 22.27
C ASP A 35 3.40 4.35 21.03
N LYS A 36 2.55 4.83 20.11
CA LYS A 36 2.24 4.13 18.86
C LYS A 36 2.63 4.98 17.67
N LEU A 37 3.73 4.61 17.03
CA LEU A 37 4.23 5.30 15.84
C LEU A 37 3.51 4.80 14.59
N ASP A 38 2.23 5.12 14.47
CA ASP A 38 1.37 4.71 13.37
C ASP A 38 1.02 5.87 12.40
N ALA A 39 0.31 5.54 11.33
CA ALA A 39 -0.11 6.52 10.33
C ALA A 39 -1.10 7.56 10.89
N ALA A 40 -1.90 7.18 11.88
CA ALA A 40 -2.86 8.10 12.51
C ALA A 40 -2.14 9.16 13.34
N LEU A 41 -1.09 8.76 14.07
CA LEU A 41 -0.22 9.71 14.78
C LEU A 41 0.53 10.61 13.80
N ALA A 42 1.07 10.05 12.71
CA ALA A 42 1.76 10.84 11.68
C ALA A 42 0.84 11.93 11.09
N GLN A 43 -0.44 11.60 10.84
CA GLN A 43 -1.40 12.59 10.34
C GLN A 43 -1.68 13.69 11.39
N LYS A 44 -1.91 13.32 12.65
CA LYS A 44 -2.12 14.29 13.74
C LYS A 44 -0.93 15.25 13.92
N LEU A 45 0.28 14.71 13.82
CA LEU A 45 1.51 15.50 13.91
C LEU A 45 1.66 16.44 12.71
N LYS A 46 1.28 15.99 11.51
CA LYS A 46 1.25 16.85 10.33
C LYS A 46 0.25 17.99 10.50
N ASP A 47 -0.98 17.68 10.93
CA ASP A 47 -2.02 18.69 11.14
C ASP A 47 -1.61 19.70 12.22
N TYR A 48 -0.94 19.23 13.27
CA TYR A 48 -0.33 20.10 14.29
C TYR A 48 0.76 21.00 13.71
N ALA A 49 1.70 20.42 12.94
CA ALA A 49 2.78 21.18 12.31
C ALA A 49 2.23 22.27 11.37
N ASP A 50 1.19 21.97 10.60
CA ASP A 50 0.52 22.92 9.71
C ASP A 50 -0.17 24.05 10.52
N SER A 51 -0.90 23.69 11.58
CA SER A 51 -1.63 24.65 12.43
C SER A 51 -0.66 25.63 13.15
N GLN A 52 0.46 25.12 13.61
CA GLN A 52 1.50 25.90 14.28
C GLN A 52 2.51 26.53 13.31
N LYS A 53 2.36 26.30 12.00
CA LYS A 53 3.29 26.78 10.95
C LYS A 53 4.76 26.41 11.26
N LEU A 54 4.98 25.19 11.73
CA LEU A 54 6.32 24.76 12.10
C LEU A 54 7.22 24.70 10.86
N GLN A 55 8.48 25.05 11.06
CA GLN A 55 9.47 24.96 10.00
C GLN A 55 10.11 23.57 10.00
N PRO A 56 10.32 22.95 8.83
CA PRO A 56 11.03 21.68 8.74
C PRO A 56 12.49 21.86 9.10
N VAL A 57 13.08 20.85 9.74
CA VAL A 57 14.54 20.85 10.07
C VAL A 57 15.39 20.56 8.84
N ALA A 58 14.81 19.91 7.83
CA ALA A 58 15.46 19.65 6.55
C ALA A 58 14.40 19.49 5.44
N SER A 59 14.81 19.76 4.20
CA SER A 59 13.99 19.50 3.02
C SER A 59 14.84 18.82 1.95
N ALA A 60 14.25 17.88 1.23
CA ALA A 60 14.92 17.15 0.14
C ALA A 60 14.03 17.06 -1.08
N LYS A 61 14.63 17.16 -2.27
CA LYS A 61 13.95 16.89 -3.54
C LYS A 61 14.17 15.45 -3.95
N ASN A 62 13.14 14.85 -4.52
CA ASN A 62 13.26 13.54 -5.15
C ASN A 62 14.15 13.64 -6.38
N SER A 63 15.18 12.81 -6.44
CA SER A 63 16.05 12.62 -7.59
C SER A 63 16.28 11.12 -7.80
N GLY A 64 15.97 10.62 -8.99
CA GLY A 64 16.13 9.19 -9.28
C GLY A 64 15.31 8.24 -8.39
N GLY A 65 14.13 8.68 -7.91
CA GLY A 65 13.29 7.87 -7.04
C GLY A 65 13.65 7.95 -5.55
N LYS A 66 14.67 8.72 -5.17
CA LYS A 66 15.14 8.85 -3.78
C LYS A 66 15.13 10.31 -3.31
N ALA A 67 14.76 10.53 -2.05
CA ALA A 67 14.96 11.78 -1.34
C ALA A 67 15.88 11.50 -0.14
N VAL A 68 17.02 12.15 -0.08
CA VAL A 68 18.06 11.86 0.91
C VAL A 68 18.15 13.01 1.90
N PHE A 69 18.08 12.70 3.18
CA PHE A 69 18.34 13.62 4.30
C PHE A 69 19.65 13.21 4.96
N SER A 70 20.64 14.06 4.90
CA SER A 70 21.97 13.78 5.47
C SER A 70 22.16 14.50 6.80
N LYS A 71 23.04 13.96 7.66
CA LYS A 71 23.43 14.55 8.94
C LYS A 71 22.25 14.79 9.88
N VAL A 72 21.30 13.84 9.89
CA VAL A 72 20.15 13.87 10.79
C VAL A 72 20.60 13.40 12.18
N THR A 73 20.29 14.18 13.22
CA THR A 73 20.61 13.79 14.60
C THR A 73 19.64 12.72 15.11
N PRO A 74 20.02 11.90 16.11
CA PRO A 74 19.09 10.93 16.68
C PRO A 74 17.79 11.56 17.17
N GLY A 75 16.66 10.92 16.87
CA GLY A 75 15.33 11.42 17.21
C GLY A 75 14.21 10.74 16.45
N LEU A 76 12.99 11.17 16.74
CA LEU A 76 11.79 10.81 15.98
C LEU A 76 11.48 11.91 14.96
N TYR A 77 11.24 11.51 13.74
CA TYR A 77 10.99 12.42 12.62
C TYR A 77 9.67 12.13 11.93
N LEU A 78 8.98 13.19 11.58
CA LEU A 78 7.83 13.17 10.69
C LEU A 78 8.30 13.53 9.28
N VAL A 79 8.05 12.66 8.33
CA VAL A 79 8.32 12.88 6.91
C VAL A 79 7.01 13.26 6.21
N VAL A 80 7.00 14.41 5.56
CA VAL A 80 5.85 14.93 4.84
C VAL A 80 6.25 15.22 3.40
N GLN A 81 5.50 14.69 2.45
CA GLN A 81 5.65 15.09 1.05
C GLN A 81 4.98 16.45 0.85
N THR A 82 5.75 17.46 0.52
CA THR A 82 5.29 18.84 0.30
C THR A 82 4.95 19.11 -1.15
N GLN A 83 5.56 18.36 -2.08
CA GLN A 83 5.30 18.50 -3.50
C GLN A 83 5.16 17.12 -4.15
N ARG A 84 4.08 16.93 -4.88
CA ARG A 84 3.73 15.67 -5.54
C ARG A 84 4.80 15.24 -6.54
N CYS A 85 5.06 13.95 -6.62
CA CYS A 85 5.83 13.36 -7.73
C CYS A 85 4.91 13.21 -8.95
N THR A 86 5.46 13.48 -10.14
CA THR A 86 4.70 13.35 -11.40
C THR A 86 4.19 11.91 -11.58
N GLY A 87 2.89 11.76 -11.83
CA GLY A 87 2.26 10.45 -12.06
C GLY A 87 1.91 9.68 -10.78
N TYR A 88 2.06 10.29 -9.60
CA TYR A 88 1.74 9.64 -8.32
C TYR A 88 0.87 10.54 -7.45
N GLU A 89 0.06 9.92 -6.59
CA GLU A 89 -0.67 10.63 -5.55
C GLU A 89 0.29 11.18 -4.49
N LEU A 90 -0.19 12.11 -3.68
CA LEU A 90 0.57 12.61 -2.54
C LEU A 90 0.75 11.48 -1.52
N LEU A 91 1.98 11.27 -1.09
CA LEU A 91 2.29 10.27 -0.08
C LEU A 91 1.74 10.70 1.28
N SER A 92 1.07 9.78 1.98
CA SER A 92 0.66 10.01 3.36
C SER A 92 1.88 10.27 4.26
N PRO A 93 1.77 11.15 5.25
CA PRO A 93 2.86 11.39 6.19
C PRO A 93 3.19 10.11 6.96
N PHE A 94 4.46 9.94 7.32
CA PHE A 94 4.91 8.80 8.08
C PHE A 94 6.02 9.17 9.06
N LEU A 95 6.23 8.32 10.06
CA LEU A 95 7.22 8.52 11.11
C LEU A 95 8.45 7.64 10.86
N VAL A 96 9.61 8.17 11.19
CA VAL A 96 10.90 7.47 11.12
C VAL A 96 11.70 7.80 12.38
N SER A 97 12.23 6.78 13.04
CA SER A 97 13.17 6.94 14.15
C SER A 97 14.61 6.85 13.67
N VAL A 98 15.46 7.66 14.20
CA VAL A 98 16.92 7.60 13.99
C VAL A 98 17.59 7.53 15.37
N PRO A 99 18.28 6.45 15.73
CA PRO A 99 18.42 5.21 14.98
C PRO A 99 17.11 4.40 14.93
N MET A 100 17.03 3.49 13.94
CA MET A 100 16.02 2.45 13.90
C MET A 100 16.57 1.19 14.57
N ASN A 101 15.78 0.58 15.44
CA ASN A 101 16.10 -0.73 16.01
C ASN A 101 15.59 -1.80 15.05
N GLU A 102 16.50 -2.62 14.54
CA GLU A 102 16.20 -3.77 13.69
C GLU A 102 16.88 -4.99 14.31
N ASP A 103 16.07 -5.90 14.85
CA ASP A 103 16.52 -7.13 15.51
C ASP A 103 17.58 -6.89 16.64
N GLY A 104 17.40 -5.85 17.43
CA GLY A 104 18.31 -5.48 18.52
C GLY A 104 19.57 -4.69 18.09
N HIS A 105 19.69 -4.40 16.81
CA HIS A 105 20.78 -3.57 16.25
C HIS A 105 20.29 -2.19 15.86
N TYR A 106 21.03 -1.16 16.27
CA TYR A 106 20.71 0.22 15.93
C TYR A 106 21.35 0.63 14.60
N ARG A 107 20.49 0.95 13.64
CA ARG A 107 20.90 1.45 12.31
C ARG A 107 20.66 2.95 12.22
N TYR A 108 21.68 3.68 11.79
CA TYR A 108 21.61 5.13 11.54
C TYR A 108 21.40 5.46 10.07
N ASP A 109 21.65 4.51 9.17
CA ASP A 109 21.32 4.61 7.74
C ASP A 109 19.99 3.90 7.49
N ILE A 110 18.94 4.69 7.27
CA ILE A 110 17.57 4.21 7.23
C ILE A 110 17.02 4.42 5.82
N ASP A 111 16.64 3.32 5.18
CA ASP A 111 15.91 3.33 3.91
C ASP A 111 14.40 3.21 4.19
N ALA A 112 13.70 4.36 4.16
CA ALA A 112 12.26 4.41 4.38
C ALA A 112 11.53 4.40 3.03
N ALA A 113 11.08 3.23 2.59
CA ALA A 113 10.32 3.09 1.37
C ALA A 113 8.85 3.50 1.56
N GLY A 114 8.46 4.60 0.94
CA GLY A 114 7.06 5.03 0.88
C GLY A 114 6.23 4.22 -0.11
N LYS A 115 4.98 3.90 0.23
CA LYS A 115 4.03 3.24 -0.68
C LYS A 115 3.36 4.29 -1.57
N PHE A 116 3.94 4.55 -2.73
CA PHE A 116 3.38 5.47 -3.72
C PHE A 116 2.22 4.81 -4.47
N LYS A 117 1.09 5.52 -4.57
CA LYS A 117 -0.03 5.13 -5.43
C LYS A 117 0.07 5.90 -6.75
N PRO A 118 0.03 5.21 -7.91
CA PRO A 118 -0.06 5.89 -9.19
C PRO A 118 -1.33 6.74 -9.25
N THR A 119 -1.24 7.95 -9.78
CA THR A 119 -2.43 8.75 -10.06
C THR A 119 -3.24 8.03 -11.14
N PRO A 120 -4.56 7.80 -10.98
CA PRO A 120 -5.37 7.28 -12.05
C PRO A 120 -5.18 8.14 -13.30
N LYS A 121 -4.82 7.49 -14.40
CA LYS A 121 -4.77 8.20 -15.69
C LYS A 121 -6.19 8.72 -15.95
N PRO A 122 -6.39 10.01 -16.27
CA PRO A 122 -7.69 10.47 -16.70
C PRO A 122 -8.15 9.54 -17.81
N ASP A 123 -9.34 8.95 -17.68
CA ASP A 123 -9.95 8.20 -18.76
C ASP A 123 -9.96 9.15 -19.96
N THR A 124 -9.19 8.79 -20.98
CA THR A 124 -9.25 9.49 -22.26
C THR A 124 -10.72 9.37 -22.69
N PRO A 125 -11.44 10.46 -22.97
CA PRO A 125 -12.81 10.35 -23.45
C PRO A 125 -12.82 9.32 -24.57
N ASP A 126 -13.65 8.30 -24.44
CA ASP A 126 -13.80 7.27 -25.46
C ASP A 126 -13.96 7.94 -26.81
N LYS A 127 -13.01 7.66 -27.70
CA LYS A 127 -13.15 7.99 -29.11
C LYS A 127 -14.52 7.49 -29.54
N PRO A 128 -15.36 8.29 -30.24
CA PRO A 128 -16.66 7.83 -30.66
C PRO A 128 -16.53 6.47 -31.35
N ASN A 129 -17.29 5.49 -30.88
CA ASN A 129 -17.30 4.12 -31.36
C ASN A 129 -17.35 4.11 -32.88
N THR A 130 -16.24 3.77 -33.51
CA THR A 130 -16.27 3.25 -34.88
C THR A 130 -16.84 1.84 -34.75
N PRO A 131 -17.98 1.49 -35.39
CA PRO A 131 -18.51 0.14 -35.35
C PRO A 131 -17.49 -0.81 -36.01
N GLY A 132 -16.83 -1.66 -35.23
CA GLY A 132 -15.95 -2.67 -35.81
C GLY A 132 -14.73 -3.09 -34.99
N SER A 133 -14.44 -2.53 -33.84
CA SER A 133 -13.36 -3.07 -33.01
C SER A 133 -13.91 -4.06 -32.00
N HIS A 134 -13.85 -5.34 -32.32
CA HIS A 134 -14.03 -6.40 -31.37
C HIS A 134 -12.98 -6.25 -30.26
N LEU A 135 -13.42 -5.96 -29.04
CA LEU A 135 -12.60 -6.12 -27.84
C LEU A 135 -12.07 -7.55 -27.82
N PRO A 136 -10.79 -7.81 -27.52
CA PRO A 136 -10.33 -9.15 -27.25
C PRO A 136 -11.14 -9.67 -26.06
N GLN A 137 -12.08 -10.54 -26.35
CA GLN A 137 -12.88 -11.22 -25.37
C GLN A 137 -11.97 -12.22 -24.66
N THR A 138 -11.34 -11.81 -23.55
CA THR A 138 -10.74 -12.71 -22.57
C THR A 138 -11.84 -13.37 -21.75
N GLY A 139 -12.90 -13.79 -22.43
CA GLY A 139 -13.99 -14.55 -21.87
C GLY A 139 -13.68 -16.02 -22.02
N GLN A 140 -13.76 -16.76 -20.95
CA GLN A 140 -13.79 -18.21 -20.98
C GLN A 140 -14.77 -18.65 -22.05
N LEU A 141 -14.25 -19.39 -23.02
CA LEU A 141 -15.06 -20.06 -24.02
C LEU A 141 -15.85 -21.18 -23.29
N ASN A 142 -17.01 -20.85 -22.73
CA ASN A 142 -17.85 -21.79 -21.96
C ASN A 142 -18.52 -22.85 -22.83
N TRP A 143 -18.20 -22.89 -24.13
CA TRP A 143 -18.79 -23.88 -25.03
C TRP A 143 -18.44 -25.36 -24.73
N PRO A 144 -17.28 -25.69 -24.12
CA PRO A 144 -17.00 -27.09 -23.77
C PRO A 144 -17.92 -27.62 -22.66
N VAL A 145 -18.44 -26.76 -21.79
CA VAL A 145 -19.29 -27.19 -20.66
C VAL A 145 -20.59 -27.83 -21.10
N PRO A 146 -21.42 -27.24 -22.00
CA PRO A 146 -22.64 -27.89 -22.47
C PRO A 146 -22.35 -29.14 -23.30
N VAL A 147 -21.24 -29.20 -24.04
CA VAL A 147 -20.85 -30.39 -24.82
C VAL A 147 -20.48 -31.55 -23.90
N LEU A 148 -19.66 -31.29 -22.85
CA LEU A 148 -19.30 -32.29 -21.86
C LEU A 148 -20.52 -32.77 -21.05
N ALA A 149 -21.42 -31.87 -20.67
CA ALA A 149 -22.64 -32.20 -19.98
C ALA A 149 -23.57 -33.08 -20.87
N GLY A 150 -23.71 -32.75 -22.16
CA GLY A 150 -24.46 -33.55 -23.15
C GLY A 150 -23.87 -34.95 -23.34
N ALA A 151 -22.55 -35.02 -23.51
CA ALA A 151 -21.85 -36.31 -23.64
C ALA A 151 -22.03 -37.20 -22.38
N GLY A 152 -21.93 -36.59 -21.20
CA GLY A 152 -22.15 -37.29 -19.92
C GLY A 152 -23.57 -37.84 -19.79
N LEU A 153 -24.61 -37.11 -20.21
CA LEU A 153 -25.99 -37.56 -20.20
C LEU A 153 -26.22 -38.72 -21.17
N VAL A 154 -25.62 -38.68 -22.36
CA VAL A 154 -25.73 -39.76 -23.35
C VAL A 154 -25.09 -41.04 -22.82
N LEU A 155 -23.90 -40.95 -22.24
CA LEU A 155 -23.21 -42.09 -21.64
C LEU A 155 -23.99 -42.66 -20.45
N PHE A 156 -24.58 -41.81 -19.62
CA PHE A 156 -25.43 -42.23 -18.51
C PHE A 156 -26.69 -42.97 -19.02
N ALA A 157 -27.37 -42.45 -20.03
CA ALA A 157 -28.55 -43.07 -20.62
C ALA A 157 -28.22 -44.44 -21.25
N LEU A 158 -27.09 -44.54 -21.97
CA LEU A 158 -26.63 -45.83 -22.56
C LEU A 158 -26.27 -46.82 -21.45
N GLY A 159 -25.57 -46.41 -20.41
CA GLY A 159 -25.26 -47.27 -19.26
C GLY A 159 -26.50 -47.75 -18.55
N TRP A 160 -27.48 -46.86 -18.34
CA TRP A 160 -28.76 -47.22 -17.76
C TRP A 160 -29.52 -48.23 -18.63
N TRP A 161 -29.60 -48.01 -19.93
CA TRP A 161 -30.25 -48.93 -20.87
C TRP A 161 -29.59 -50.30 -20.93
N LEU A 162 -28.26 -50.40 -20.93
CA LEU A 162 -27.51 -51.63 -20.88
C LEU A 162 -27.69 -52.39 -19.56
N CYS A 163 -27.71 -51.68 -18.43
CA CYS A 163 -27.88 -52.31 -17.11
C CYS A 163 -29.32 -52.82 -16.87
N PHE A 164 -30.30 -52.04 -17.28
CA PHE A 164 -31.70 -52.34 -16.97
C PHE A 164 -32.49 -52.89 -18.17
N GLY A 165 -32.10 -52.62 -19.40
CA GLY A 165 -32.77 -53.14 -20.61
C GLY A 165 -32.55 -54.63 -20.82
N GLN A 166 -31.45 -55.22 -20.33
CA GLN A 166 -31.20 -56.68 -20.50
C GLN A 166 -31.91 -57.54 -19.46
N ARG A 167 -32.47 -56.99 -18.38
CA ARG A 167 -33.16 -57.76 -17.36
C ARG A 167 -34.51 -58.33 -17.81
N LYS A 168 -35.06 -57.89 -18.95
CA LYS A 168 -36.36 -58.36 -19.47
C LYS A 168 -36.31 -59.52 -20.50
N ARG A 169 -35.12 -60.12 -20.75
CA ARG A 169 -34.97 -61.21 -21.73
C ARG A 169 -34.71 -62.58 -21.14
N HIS A 170 -34.82 -62.76 -19.83
CA HIS A 170 -34.63 -64.09 -19.22
C HIS A 170 -35.86 -64.66 -18.53
N GLU A 171 -37.07 -64.18 -18.83
CA GLU A 171 -38.34 -64.84 -18.41
C GLU A 171 -39.19 -65.12 -19.62
N THR A 172 -38.85 -66.21 -20.32
CA THR A 172 -39.77 -67.09 -21.13
C THR A 172 -39.06 -68.42 -21.32
#